data_8eb5258c86699021a6e87f7e760c990d
#
_entry.id   8eb5258c86699021a6e87f7e760c990d
#
_cell.length_a   1.000
_cell.length_b   1.000
_cell.length_c   1.000
_cell.angle_alpha   90.00
_cell.angle_beta   90.00
_cell.angle_gamma   90.00
#
_symmetry.space_group_name_H-M   'P 1'
#
loop_
_entity.id
_entity.type
_entity.pdbx_description
1 polymer ?
#
loop_
_entity_poly.entity_id
_entity_poly.type
_entity_poly.pdbx_seq_one_letter_code
_entity_poly.pdbx_strand_id
1 'polypeptide(L)'
;MKLKDIQVLNEKETRGGFGEGIHEIGKENPNVVVLTADLAGSLKLGPFIKDFPDRFVQVGIAEANMIGIAAGMTIGGKIPYTTTFANFSTGRVYDQIRQSVAYSEKNVKICASHAGLTLGEDGATHQILEDIGLMKMLPGMTVIVPCDFNQTKAATKAIASYNGPVYLRFGRPKWPNFTKEDGTDFVIGKAQQLSEGTDISIFACGHMVWKAIEAGRILEEKGLSVEVINIHTIKPLDTEAVLASIKKTKCAVTVEEHNIIGGMGDAVTQVAARNFPVPIEYIGTNDTFGESGKPNELLAKYGLDTPFIVAAAEKAMSRK
;
A
#
# COMPACT_ATOMS: atom_id res chain seq x y z
N MET A 1 15.03 5.84 -16.23
CA MET A 1 16.00 5.09 -15.38
C MET A 1 15.96 3.63 -15.81
N LYS A 2 17.05 2.88 -15.76
CA LYS A 2 17.04 1.43 -16.04
C LYS A 2 16.86 0.66 -14.74
N LEU A 3 16.17 -0.48 -14.77
CA LEU A 3 15.92 -1.29 -13.57
C LEU A 3 17.20 -1.74 -12.86
N LYS A 4 18.27 -2.01 -13.61
CA LYS A 4 19.59 -2.37 -13.04
C LYS A 4 20.24 -1.28 -12.20
N ASP A 5 19.85 -0.01 -12.40
CA ASP A 5 20.40 1.14 -11.68
C ASP A 5 19.72 1.37 -10.32
N ILE A 6 18.58 0.72 -10.08
CA ILE A 6 17.89 0.76 -8.79
C ILE A 6 18.65 -0.09 -7.79
N GLN A 7 19.22 0.55 -6.77
CA GLN A 7 20.01 -0.12 -5.73
C GLN A 7 19.21 -0.24 -4.44
N VAL A 8 19.36 -1.37 -3.76
CA VAL A 8 18.87 -1.53 -2.38
C VAL A 8 19.80 -0.75 -1.46
N LEU A 9 19.26 0.23 -0.76
CA LEU A 9 20.00 1.02 0.23
C LEU A 9 20.25 0.20 1.50
N ASN A 10 19.23 -0.51 1.94
CA ASN A 10 19.22 -1.40 3.10
C ASN A 10 17.91 -2.21 3.11
N GLU A 11 17.75 -3.07 4.12
CA GLU A 11 16.48 -3.76 4.39
C GLU A 11 15.88 -3.23 5.70
N LYS A 12 14.67 -2.66 5.63
CA LYS A 12 13.95 -2.08 6.76
C LYS A 12 12.47 -2.47 6.75
N GLU A 13 11.86 -2.49 7.93
CA GLU A 13 10.42 -2.73 8.10
C GLU A 13 9.63 -1.48 7.66
N THR A 14 8.63 -1.60 6.80
CA THR A 14 7.76 -0.47 6.41
C THR A 14 7.05 0.14 7.62
N ARG A 15 6.65 -0.68 8.61
CA ARG A 15 6.11 -0.19 9.89
C ARG A 15 7.12 0.65 10.70
N GLY A 16 8.42 0.47 10.49
CA GLY A 16 9.46 1.34 11.03
C GLY A 16 9.43 2.72 10.38
N GLY A 17 9.23 2.79 9.05
CA GLY A 17 9.02 4.03 8.31
C GLY A 17 7.79 4.81 8.80
N PHE A 18 6.69 4.10 9.09
CA PHE A 18 5.53 4.69 9.75
C PHE A 18 5.88 5.27 11.13
N GLY A 19 6.56 4.48 11.99
CA GLY A 19 6.94 4.91 13.34
C GLY A 19 7.85 6.15 13.35
N GLU A 20 8.83 6.23 12.44
CA GLU A 20 9.65 7.43 12.26
C GLU A 20 8.84 8.62 11.72
N GLY A 21 8.04 8.40 10.68
CA GLY A 21 7.22 9.42 10.06
C GLY A 21 6.20 10.05 11.03
N ILE A 22 5.52 9.23 11.84
CA ILE A 22 4.55 9.74 12.83
C ILE A 22 5.23 10.51 13.97
N HIS A 23 6.42 10.09 14.38
CA HIS A 23 7.19 10.81 15.38
C HIS A 23 7.67 12.17 14.85
N GLU A 24 8.20 12.23 13.61
CA GLU A 24 8.63 13.48 12.98
C GLU A 24 7.46 14.45 12.81
N ILE A 25 6.36 14.02 12.22
CA ILE A 25 5.20 14.90 12.03
C ILE A 25 4.55 15.31 13.37
N GLY A 26 4.70 14.49 14.41
CA GLY A 26 4.31 14.85 15.78
C GLY A 26 5.06 16.05 16.34
N LYS A 27 6.33 16.24 15.96
CA LYS A 27 7.12 17.42 16.32
C LYS A 27 6.66 18.66 15.55
N GLU A 28 6.31 18.49 14.28
CA GLU A 28 5.96 19.57 13.36
C GLU A 28 4.51 20.05 13.54
N ASN A 29 3.59 19.16 13.93
CA ASN A 29 2.15 19.48 14.00
C ASN A 29 1.52 19.04 15.34
N PRO A 30 1.15 19.99 16.23
CA PRO A 30 0.56 19.69 17.53
C PRO A 30 -0.88 19.14 17.45
N ASN A 31 -1.52 19.17 16.29
CA ASN A 31 -2.86 18.62 16.10
C ASN A 31 -2.83 17.12 15.76
N VAL A 32 -1.66 16.56 15.46
CA VAL A 32 -1.52 15.11 15.23
C VAL A 32 -1.70 14.38 16.56
N VAL A 33 -2.64 13.43 16.58
CA VAL A 33 -2.96 12.54 17.71
C VAL A 33 -2.90 11.11 17.21
N VAL A 34 -2.35 10.20 18.00
CA VAL A 34 -2.24 8.79 17.65
C VAL A 34 -3.12 7.95 18.56
N LEU A 35 -3.95 7.10 17.96
CA LEU A 35 -4.79 6.16 18.68
C LEU A 35 -4.34 4.72 18.31
N THR A 36 -4.33 3.82 19.28
CA THR A 36 -4.02 2.41 19.05
C THR A 36 -4.94 1.47 19.80
N ALA A 37 -5.19 0.30 19.21
CA ALA A 37 -5.92 -0.80 19.83
C ALA A 37 -4.92 -1.88 20.31
N ASP A 38 -4.18 -1.58 21.37
CA ASP A 38 -3.24 -2.46 22.06
C ASP A 38 -2.05 -2.99 21.22
N LEU A 39 -1.66 -2.26 20.16
CA LEU A 39 -0.60 -2.67 19.24
C LEU A 39 0.55 -1.63 19.10
N ALA A 40 0.75 -0.79 20.13
CA ALA A 40 1.74 0.29 20.12
C ALA A 40 3.16 -0.17 19.76
N GLY A 41 3.61 -1.28 20.32
CA GLY A 41 4.94 -1.86 20.05
C GLY A 41 5.08 -2.39 18.64
N SER A 42 4.04 -3.04 18.12
CA SER A 42 4.00 -3.59 16.74
C SER A 42 4.08 -2.50 15.68
N LEU A 43 3.51 -1.33 15.94
CA LEU A 43 3.51 -0.18 15.02
C LEU A 43 4.64 0.83 15.31
N LYS A 44 5.61 0.46 16.15
CA LYS A 44 6.81 1.29 16.45
C LYS A 44 6.49 2.68 17.01
N LEU A 45 5.44 2.80 17.82
CA LEU A 45 4.96 4.08 18.37
C LEU A 45 5.79 4.59 19.57
N GLY A 46 6.74 3.82 20.08
CA GLY A 46 7.52 4.14 21.29
C GLY A 46 8.06 5.57 21.33
N PRO A 47 8.76 6.06 20.30
CA PRO A 47 9.26 7.46 20.26
C PRO A 47 8.15 8.50 20.34
N PHE A 48 7.03 8.31 19.64
CA PHE A 48 5.89 9.23 19.70
C PHE A 48 5.28 9.27 21.10
N ILE A 49 5.05 8.12 21.72
CA ILE A 49 4.48 7.99 23.07
C ILE A 49 5.37 8.68 24.12
N LYS A 50 6.69 8.49 24.00
CA LYS A 50 7.67 9.08 24.92
C LYS A 50 7.64 10.62 24.87
N ASP A 51 7.64 11.19 23.67
CA ASP A 51 7.77 12.63 23.48
C ASP A 51 6.42 13.36 23.55
N PHE A 52 5.30 12.66 23.27
CA PHE A 52 3.96 13.26 23.18
C PHE A 52 2.89 12.42 23.92
N PRO A 53 3.05 12.12 25.22
CA PRO A 53 2.13 11.25 25.95
C PRO A 53 0.68 11.78 25.96
N ASP A 54 0.47 13.10 26.01
CA ASP A 54 -0.85 13.73 26.01
C ASP A 54 -1.56 13.67 24.63
N ARG A 55 -0.88 13.22 23.60
CA ARG A 55 -1.41 13.07 22.24
C ARG A 55 -1.48 11.60 21.80
N PHE A 56 -1.32 10.70 22.74
CA PHE A 56 -1.45 9.26 22.54
C PHE A 56 -2.65 8.72 23.30
N VAL A 57 -3.47 7.93 22.62
CA VAL A 57 -4.69 7.32 23.18
C VAL A 57 -4.66 5.81 22.98
N GLN A 58 -4.60 5.08 24.09
CA GLN A 58 -4.77 3.64 24.09
C GLN A 58 -6.23 3.30 24.37
N VAL A 59 -6.91 2.62 23.43
CA VAL A 59 -8.34 2.28 23.55
C VAL A 59 -8.59 0.83 23.98
N GLY A 60 -7.52 0.04 24.19
CA GLY A 60 -7.63 -1.40 24.36
C GLY A 60 -7.97 -2.10 23.04
N ILE A 61 -8.36 -3.36 23.09
CA ILE A 61 -8.76 -4.15 21.90
C ILE A 61 -10.20 -3.76 21.52
N ALA A 62 -10.39 -2.52 21.05
CA ALA A 62 -11.69 -1.91 20.78
C ALA A 62 -11.64 -1.05 19.52
N GLU A 63 -11.35 -1.64 18.38
CA GLU A 63 -11.09 -0.94 17.13
C GLU A 63 -12.29 -0.14 16.63
N ALA A 64 -13.51 -0.64 16.81
CA ALA A 64 -14.73 0.10 16.47
C ALA A 64 -14.86 1.41 17.29
N ASN A 65 -14.55 1.33 18.59
CA ASN A 65 -14.51 2.52 19.46
C ASN A 65 -13.39 3.48 19.04
N MET A 66 -12.21 2.94 18.67
CA MET A 66 -11.08 3.75 18.16
C MET A 66 -11.49 4.61 16.96
N ILE A 67 -12.19 4.04 15.99
CA ILE A 67 -12.67 4.77 14.81
C ILE A 67 -13.68 5.86 15.20
N GLY A 68 -14.62 5.55 16.12
CA GLY A 68 -15.59 6.52 16.62
C GLY A 68 -14.93 7.70 17.35
N ILE A 69 -13.97 7.42 18.24
CA ILE A 69 -13.19 8.44 18.95
C ILE A 69 -12.41 9.31 17.96
N ALA A 70 -11.72 8.68 16.99
CA ALA A 70 -10.97 9.41 15.98
C ALA A 70 -11.86 10.35 15.16
N ALA A 71 -13.03 9.88 14.71
CA ALA A 71 -13.98 10.70 13.98
C ALA A 71 -14.43 11.91 14.81
N GLY A 72 -14.73 11.71 16.11
CA GLY A 72 -15.08 12.78 17.04
C GLY A 72 -13.97 13.80 17.25
N MET A 73 -12.72 13.37 17.36
CA MET A 73 -11.55 14.25 17.53
C MET A 73 -11.34 15.21 16.35
N THR A 74 -11.76 14.85 15.13
CA THR A 74 -11.68 15.75 13.97
C THR A 74 -12.57 16.98 14.12
N ILE A 75 -13.67 16.89 14.86
CA ILE A 75 -14.57 18.02 15.13
C ILE A 75 -13.85 19.09 15.95
N GLY A 76 -12.95 18.67 16.85
CA GLY A 76 -12.08 19.56 17.62
C GLY A 76 -10.80 19.99 16.89
N GLY A 77 -10.71 19.78 15.56
CA GLY A 77 -9.55 20.19 14.75
C GLY A 77 -8.32 19.30 14.88
N LYS A 78 -8.44 18.12 15.50
CA LYS A 78 -7.33 17.15 15.55
C LYS A 78 -7.20 16.36 14.27
N ILE A 79 -6.00 15.85 14.05
CA ILE A 79 -5.66 14.95 12.92
C ILE A 79 -5.34 13.58 13.51
N PRO A 80 -6.33 12.74 13.72
CA PRO A 80 -6.14 11.44 14.35
C PRO A 80 -5.57 10.42 13.37
N TYR A 81 -4.52 9.72 13.81
CA TYR A 81 -3.93 8.54 13.18
C TYR A 81 -4.37 7.31 13.99
N THR A 82 -5.28 6.52 13.45
CA THR A 82 -5.68 5.24 14.08
C THR A 82 -4.72 4.15 13.63
N THR A 83 -4.27 3.30 14.56
CA THR A 83 -3.18 2.36 14.33
C THR A 83 -3.50 0.98 14.90
N THR A 84 -3.58 -0.01 14.01
CA THR A 84 -3.71 -1.44 14.35
C THR A 84 -3.32 -2.29 13.13
N PHE A 85 -3.53 -3.61 13.16
CA PHE A 85 -3.31 -4.46 12.00
C PHE A 85 -4.39 -4.21 10.93
N ALA A 86 -4.03 -4.42 9.66
CA ALA A 86 -4.90 -4.10 8.53
C ALA A 86 -6.24 -4.82 8.57
N ASN A 87 -6.27 -6.08 9.00
CA ASN A 87 -7.50 -6.84 9.20
C ASN A 87 -8.43 -6.16 10.22
N PHE A 88 -7.85 -5.69 11.32
CA PHE A 88 -8.62 -5.05 12.40
C PHE A 88 -8.95 -3.58 12.11
N SER A 89 -8.16 -2.93 11.23
CA SER A 89 -8.41 -1.57 10.75
C SER A 89 -9.50 -1.47 9.68
N THR A 90 -9.92 -2.59 9.08
CA THR A 90 -10.80 -2.58 7.89
C THR A 90 -12.00 -3.49 8.04
N GLY A 91 -11.84 -4.80 7.93
CA GLY A 91 -12.96 -5.75 7.92
C GLY A 91 -13.84 -5.66 9.18
N ARG A 92 -13.21 -5.68 10.36
CA ARG A 92 -13.90 -5.64 11.67
C ARG A 92 -14.67 -4.34 11.92
N VAL A 93 -14.25 -3.22 11.33
CA VAL A 93 -14.76 -1.87 11.63
C VAL A 93 -15.27 -1.15 10.38
N TYR A 94 -15.60 -1.91 9.34
CA TYR A 94 -15.98 -1.34 8.05
C TYR A 94 -17.20 -0.40 8.14
N ASP A 95 -18.22 -0.76 8.93
CA ASP A 95 -19.39 0.09 9.09
C ASP A 95 -19.04 1.41 9.78
N GLN A 96 -18.21 1.39 10.84
CA GLN A 96 -17.77 2.60 11.54
C GLN A 96 -16.97 3.52 10.60
N ILE A 97 -16.09 2.95 9.77
CA ILE A 97 -15.35 3.74 8.78
C ILE A 97 -16.30 4.32 7.74
N ARG A 98 -17.23 3.53 7.25
CA ARG A 98 -18.20 3.96 6.26
C ARG A 98 -19.05 5.13 6.76
N GLN A 99 -19.63 5.00 7.94
CA GLN A 99 -20.59 5.97 8.51
C GLN A 99 -19.87 7.18 9.14
N SER A 100 -18.94 6.90 10.06
CA SER A 100 -18.38 7.95 10.91
C SER A 100 -17.19 8.67 10.26
N VAL A 101 -16.54 8.06 9.25
CA VAL A 101 -15.34 8.63 8.61
C VAL A 101 -15.63 9.03 7.17
N ALA A 102 -15.95 8.09 6.28
CA ALA A 102 -16.08 8.36 4.85
C ALA A 102 -17.33 9.19 4.53
N TYR A 103 -18.53 8.72 4.94
CA TYR A 103 -19.79 9.42 4.71
C TYR A 103 -19.84 10.80 5.40
N SER A 104 -19.23 10.90 6.58
CA SER A 104 -19.15 12.15 7.35
C SER A 104 -17.96 13.02 6.96
N GLU A 105 -17.18 12.66 5.95
CA GLU A 105 -16.02 13.40 5.42
C GLU A 105 -14.99 13.79 6.48
N LYS A 106 -14.72 12.90 7.45
CA LYS A 106 -13.81 13.17 8.56
C LYS A 106 -12.36 12.97 8.20
N ASN A 107 -11.51 13.87 8.66
CA ASN A 107 -10.06 13.86 8.39
C ASN A 107 -9.31 12.85 9.28
N VAL A 108 -9.67 11.56 9.17
CA VAL A 108 -9.05 10.45 9.90
C VAL A 108 -8.01 9.75 9.03
N LYS A 109 -6.84 9.45 9.62
CA LYS A 109 -5.77 8.68 8.98
C LYS A 109 -5.79 7.26 9.53
N ILE A 110 -6.28 6.30 8.74
CA ILE A 110 -6.38 4.90 9.11
C ILE A 110 -5.07 4.22 8.69
N CYS A 111 -4.17 3.99 9.64
CA CYS A 111 -2.82 3.47 9.40
C CYS A 111 -2.75 1.99 9.76
N ALA A 112 -2.73 1.16 8.75
CA ALA A 112 -2.95 -0.26 8.80
C ALA A 112 -1.66 -1.05 8.52
N SER A 113 -1.10 -1.66 9.55
CA SER A 113 0.11 -2.48 9.50
C SER A 113 -0.21 -3.96 9.28
N HIS A 114 0.81 -4.76 8.98
CA HIS A 114 0.69 -6.21 8.87
C HIS A 114 -0.32 -6.66 7.79
N ALA A 115 -0.42 -5.89 6.70
CA ALA A 115 -1.30 -6.22 5.59
C ALA A 115 -0.74 -7.36 4.71
N GLY A 116 -1.61 -8.13 4.09
CA GLY A 116 -1.25 -9.16 3.13
C GLY A 116 -0.79 -10.49 3.75
N LEU A 117 -0.25 -11.37 2.92
CA LEU A 117 0.31 -12.67 3.29
C LEU A 117 1.59 -12.54 4.13
N THR A 118 2.37 -11.46 3.87
CA THR A 118 3.66 -11.22 4.55
C THR A 118 3.51 -10.83 6.02
N LEU A 119 2.29 -10.75 6.56
CA LEU A 119 2.07 -10.82 7.99
C LEU A 119 2.72 -12.09 8.56
N GLY A 120 2.58 -13.21 7.88
CA GLY A 120 3.36 -14.41 8.13
C GLY A 120 2.68 -15.41 9.07
N GLU A 121 3.35 -15.74 10.16
CA GLU A 121 3.07 -16.89 11.03
C GLU A 121 1.71 -16.81 11.74
N ASP A 122 1.17 -15.63 11.98
CA ASP A 122 -0.13 -15.44 12.64
C ASP A 122 -1.30 -15.98 11.79
N GLY A 123 -1.09 -16.13 10.48
CA GLY A 123 -2.00 -16.83 9.57
C GLY A 123 -3.27 -16.09 9.19
N ALA A 124 -4.20 -16.82 8.58
CA ALA A 124 -5.38 -16.29 7.91
C ALA A 124 -6.30 -15.42 8.78
N THR A 125 -6.34 -15.64 10.10
CA THR A 125 -7.18 -14.83 11.01
C THR A 125 -6.65 -13.42 11.25
N HIS A 126 -5.39 -13.17 10.91
CA HIS A 126 -4.70 -11.90 11.07
C HIS A 126 -4.31 -11.27 9.72
N GLN A 127 -4.03 -12.11 8.72
CA GLN A 127 -3.85 -11.68 7.33
C GLN A 127 -5.13 -11.06 6.79
N ILE A 128 -4.99 -10.11 5.87
CA ILE A 128 -6.11 -9.59 5.08
C ILE A 128 -5.68 -9.41 3.64
N LEU A 129 -6.50 -9.87 2.71
CA LEU A 129 -6.25 -9.89 1.27
C LEU A 129 -7.36 -9.16 0.49
N GLU A 130 -8.25 -8.46 1.18
CA GLU A 130 -9.40 -7.73 0.63
C GLU A 130 -9.49 -6.27 1.11
N ASP A 131 -8.55 -5.81 1.91
CA ASP A 131 -8.56 -4.50 2.53
C ASP A 131 -8.49 -3.32 1.54
N ILE A 132 -7.68 -3.43 0.49
CA ILE A 132 -7.63 -2.43 -0.57
C ILE A 132 -9.00 -2.31 -1.24
N GLY A 133 -9.63 -3.43 -1.54
CA GLY A 133 -10.97 -3.48 -2.13
C GLY A 133 -12.01 -2.79 -1.25
N LEU A 134 -12.06 -3.17 0.03
CA LEU A 134 -12.98 -2.59 1.01
C LEU A 134 -12.83 -1.06 1.11
N MET A 135 -11.61 -0.57 1.25
CA MET A 135 -11.36 0.86 1.41
C MET A 135 -11.55 1.64 0.10
N LYS A 136 -11.16 1.05 -1.03
CA LYS A 136 -11.33 1.66 -2.35
C LYS A 136 -12.79 1.91 -2.72
N MET A 137 -13.72 1.04 -2.28
CA MET A 137 -15.15 1.20 -2.54
C MET A 137 -15.79 2.40 -1.83
N LEU A 138 -15.22 2.88 -0.73
CA LEU A 138 -15.79 4.00 0.03
C LEU A 138 -15.61 5.33 -0.71
N PRO A 139 -16.68 6.08 -1.00
CA PRO A 139 -16.56 7.43 -1.56
C PRO A 139 -15.70 8.34 -0.68
N GLY A 140 -14.88 9.19 -1.30
CA GLY A 140 -14.00 10.13 -0.60
C GLY A 140 -12.76 9.53 0.07
N MET A 141 -12.69 8.21 0.26
CA MET A 141 -11.53 7.54 0.85
C MET A 141 -10.32 7.60 -0.10
N THR A 142 -9.17 8.03 0.40
CA THR A 142 -7.88 7.91 -0.29
C THR A 142 -7.19 6.62 0.16
N VAL A 143 -6.60 5.86 -0.79
CA VAL A 143 -5.95 4.58 -0.50
C VAL A 143 -4.49 4.62 -0.95
N ILE A 144 -3.57 4.46 0.00
CA ILE A 144 -2.12 4.57 -0.21
C ILE A 144 -1.43 3.28 0.26
N VAL A 145 -0.58 2.71 -0.60
CA VAL A 145 0.14 1.45 -0.37
C VAL A 145 1.62 1.64 -0.72
N PRO A 146 2.42 2.25 0.16
CA PRO A 146 3.83 2.51 -0.10
C PRO A 146 4.63 1.21 -0.20
N CYS A 147 5.72 1.23 -0.98
CA CYS A 147 6.47 0.04 -1.35
C CYS A 147 7.62 -0.30 -0.39
N ASP A 148 8.17 0.67 0.32
CA ASP A 148 9.31 0.47 1.21
C ASP A 148 9.28 1.40 2.44
N PHE A 149 10.33 1.35 3.25
CA PHE A 149 10.46 2.14 4.47
C PHE A 149 10.44 3.65 4.19
N ASN A 150 11.23 4.14 3.23
CA ASN A 150 11.36 5.57 2.93
C ASN A 150 10.03 6.11 2.40
N GLN A 151 9.40 5.40 1.48
CA GLN A 151 8.10 5.80 0.95
C GLN A 151 6.99 5.75 1.99
N THR A 152 7.02 4.78 2.93
CA THR A 152 6.07 4.74 4.05
C THR A 152 6.24 5.93 4.98
N LYS A 153 7.50 6.32 5.29
CA LYS A 153 7.81 7.51 6.07
C LYS A 153 7.29 8.78 5.38
N ALA A 154 7.58 8.93 4.09
CA ALA A 154 7.11 10.07 3.28
C ALA A 154 5.57 10.14 3.23
N ALA A 155 4.90 9.02 2.97
CA ALA A 155 3.44 8.93 2.95
C ALA A 155 2.83 9.30 4.30
N THR A 156 3.39 8.80 5.42
CA THR A 156 2.94 9.11 6.78
C THR A 156 2.96 10.61 7.07
N LYS A 157 4.01 11.29 6.62
CA LYS A 157 4.13 12.75 6.78
C LYS A 157 3.18 13.50 5.83
N ALA A 158 3.11 13.11 4.58
CA ALA A 158 2.31 13.79 3.57
C ALA A 158 0.81 13.78 3.88
N ILE A 159 0.28 12.70 4.44
CA ILE A 159 -1.15 12.62 4.77
C ILE A 159 -1.57 13.56 5.91
N ALA A 160 -0.66 14.09 6.72
CA ALA A 160 -0.99 15.06 7.76
C ALA A 160 -1.55 16.37 7.18
N SER A 161 -1.03 16.80 6.03
CA SER A 161 -1.52 18.00 5.32
C SER A 161 -2.63 17.71 4.31
N TYR A 162 -2.91 16.44 4.03
CA TYR A 162 -4.00 16.03 3.14
C TYR A 162 -5.33 16.02 3.89
N ASN A 163 -6.27 16.87 3.51
CA ASN A 163 -7.57 16.94 4.15
C ASN A 163 -8.52 15.86 3.60
N GLY A 164 -9.05 15.03 4.46
CA GLY A 164 -9.97 13.93 4.15
C GLY A 164 -9.51 12.58 4.70
N PRO A 165 -10.36 11.55 4.57
CA PRO A 165 -10.06 10.22 5.07
C PRO A 165 -8.98 9.55 4.21
N VAL A 166 -8.02 8.91 4.88
CA VAL A 166 -6.92 8.20 4.24
C VAL A 166 -6.77 6.82 4.87
N TYR A 167 -6.68 5.80 4.03
CA TYR A 167 -6.20 4.47 4.38
C TYR A 167 -4.75 4.32 3.92
N LEU A 168 -3.83 4.19 4.87
CA LEU A 168 -2.40 3.96 4.64
C LEU A 168 -2.06 2.53 5.02
N ARG A 169 -1.73 1.70 4.02
CA ARG A 169 -1.48 0.26 4.13
C ARG A 169 -0.01 -0.07 4.07
N PHE A 170 0.51 -0.82 5.03
CA PHE A 170 1.92 -1.24 5.01
C PHE A 170 2.13 -2.60 5.69
N GLY A 171 3.27 -3.25 5.38
CA GLY A 171 3.58 -4.60 5.82
C GLY A 171 4.35 -4.70 7.13
N ARG A 172 4.68 -5.95 7.51
CA ARG A 172 5.41 -6.31 8.73
C ARG A 172 6.90 -6.55 8.52
N PRO A 173 7.34 -7.35 7.51
CA PRO A 173 8.72 -7.82 7.44
C PRO A 173 9.70 -6.70 7.06
N LYS A 174 10.98 -6.99 7.25
CA LYS A 174 12.03 -6.23 6.57
C LYS A 174 11.92 -6.45 5.08
N TRP A 175 12.09 -5.39 4.31
CA TRP A 175 11.94 -5.39 2.86
C TRP A 175 13.00 -4.50 2.22
N PRO A 176 13.40 -4.74 0.99
CA PRO A 176 14.32 -3.87 0.27
C PRO A 176 13.84 -2.43 0.27
N ASN A 177 14.70 -1.51 0.69
CA ASN A 177 14.46 -0.07 0.76
C ASN A 177 15.28 0.61 -0.34
N PHE A 178 14.61 1.24 -1.29
CA PHE A 178 15.23 1.72 -2.53
C PHE A 178 14.71 3.07 -3.01
N THR A 179 13.60 3.58 -2.42
CA THR A 179 13.09 4.92 -2.73
C THR A 179 13.92 6.01 -2.06
N LYS A 180 13.74 7.25 -2.46
CA LYS A 180 14.52 8.36 -1.93
C LYS A 180 14.27 8.59 -0.43
N GLU A 181 15.35 8.78 0.31
CA GLU A 181 15.32 8.99 1.75
C GLU A 181 14.62 10.30 2.15
N ASP A 182 14.74 11.32 1.30
CA ASP A 182 14.08 12.63 1.48
C ASP A 182 12.58 12.63 1.12
N GLY A 183 12.08 11.52 0.53
CA GLY A 183 10.67 11.35 0.16
C GLY A 183 10.19 12.24 -0.99
N THR A 184 11.09 12.92 -1.72
CA THR A 184 10.74 13.86 -2.81
C THR A 184 10.11 13.17 -4.02
N ASP A 185 10.20 11.86 -4.12
CA ASP A 185 9.61 11.02 -5.16
C ASP A 185 8.20 10.50 -4.82
N PHE A 186 7.65 10.89 -3.66
CA PHE A 186 6.29 10.53 -3.24
C PHE A 186 5.32 11.71 -3.36
N VAL A 187 4.30 11.57 -4.20
CA VAL A 187 3.22 12.55 -4.35
C VAL A 187 1.88 11.84 -4.38
N ILE A 188 0.98 12.15 -3.44
CA ILE A 188 -0.36 11.53 -3.38
C ILE A 188 -1.09 11.70 -4.70
N GLY A 189 -1.61 10.61 -5.27
CA GLY A 189 -2.36 10.60 -6.52
C GLY A 189 -1.49 10.57 -7.78
N LYS A 190 -0.16 10.48 -7.66
CA LYS A 190 0.75 10.31 -8.79
C LYS A 190 1.43 8.94 -8.73
N ALA A 191 1.53 8.28 -9.87
CA ALA A 191 2.30 7.05 -9.99
C ALA A 191 3.80 7.36 -10.11
N GLN A 192 4.64 6.46 -9.60
CA GLN A 192 6.09 6.59 -9.70
C GLN A 192 6.61 5.65 -10.80
N GLN A 193 7.08 6.21 -11.90
CA GLN A 193 7.73 5.43 -12.96
C GLN A 193 9.15 5.07 -12.54
N LEU A 194 9.44 3.78 -12.41
CA LEU A 194 10.73 3.24 -11.98
C LEU A 194 11.64 2.90 -13.17
N SER A 195 11.07 2.50 -14.30
CA SER A 195 11.79 2.29 -15.56
C SER A 195 10.94 2.69 -16.75
N GLU A 196 11.60 2.99 -17.86
CA GLU A 196 10.95 3.17 -19.16
C GLU A 196 11.03 1.89 -19.97
N GLY A 197 9.95 1.54 -20.68
CA GLY A 197 9.88 0.37 -21.53
C GLY A 197 8.80 0.47 -22.58
N THR A 198 8.89 -0.35 -23.63
CA THR A 198 7.97 -0.34 -24.78
C THR A 198 7.26 -1.67 -25.01
N ASP A 199 7.72 -2.77 -24.38
CA ASP A 199 7.17 -4.10 -24.66
C ASP A 199 6.09 -4.52 -23.68
N ILE A 200 6.23 -4.19 -22.41
CA ILE A 200 5.29 -4.58 -21.34
C ILE A 200 5.29 -3.56 -20.23
N SER A 201 4.11 -3.29 -19.65
CA SER A 201 3.96 -2.51 -18.41
C SER A 201 3.74 -3.44 -17.24
N ILE A 202 4.47 -3.23 -16.12
CA ILE A 202 4.23 -3.90 -14.86
C ILE A 202 3.81 -2.85 -13.83
N PHE A 203 2.52 -2.86 -13.45
CA PHE A 203 1.97 -2.01 -12.40
C PHE A 203 2.01 -2.77 -11.07
N ALA A 204 2.68 -2.23 -10.07
CA ALA A 204 2.81 -2.88 -8.78
C ALA A 204 2.53 -1.90 -7.62
N CYS A 205 2.14 -2.42 -6.46
CA CYS A 205 2.01 -1.63 -5.23
C CYS A 205 2.58 -2.38 -4.02
N GLY A 206 2.89 -1.62 -2.98
CA GLY A 206 3.40 -2.19 -1.73
C GLY A 206 4.69 -3.00 -1.91
N HIS A 207 4.87 -4.03 -1.12
CA HIS A 207 6.04 -4.90 -1.18
C HIS A 207 6.27 -5.53 -2.57
N MET A 208 5.20 -5.71 -3.35
CA MET A 208 5.28 -6.32 -4.67
C MET A 208 6.01 -5.47 -5.71
N VAL A 209 6.25 -4.19 -5.44
CA VAL A 209 7.06 -3.32 -6.33
C VAL A 209 8.48 -3.85 -6.47
N TRP A 210 9.09 -4.34 -5.38
CA TRP A 210 10.41 -4.94 -5.48
C TRP A 210 10.42 -6.22 -6.33
N LYS A 211 9.43 -7.08 -6.15
CA LYS A 211 9.25 -8.28 -6.98
C LYS A 211 9.04 -7.94 -8.47
N ALA A 212 8.35 -6.86 -8.75
CA ALA A 212 8.19 -6.35 -10.12
C ALA A 212 9.52 -5.84 -10.71
N ILE A 213 10.37 -5.18 -9.91
CA ILE A 213 11.72 -4.76 -10.32
C ILE A 213 12.59 -6.00 -10.66
N GLU A 214 12.59 -7.01 -9.78
CA GLU A 214 13.32 -8.26 -10.01
C GLU A 214 12.85 -8.96 -11.31
N ALA A 215 11.54 -9.08 -11.50
CA ALA A 215 10.96 -9.66 -12.72
C ALA A 215 11.33 -8.85 -13.97
N GLY A 216 11.26 -7.53 -13.89
CA GLY A 216 11.65 -6.65 -14.98
C GLY A 216 13.11 -6.83 -15.39
N ARG A 217 14.03 -6.99 -14.43
CA ARG A 217 15.45 -7.28 -14.72
C ARG A 217 15.63 -8.58 -15.49
N ILE A 218 14.94 -9.65 -15.08
CA ILE A 218 14.98 -10.94 -15.79
C ILE A 218 14.44 -10.81 -17.21
N LEU A 219 13.36 -10.03 -17.39
CA LEU A 219 12.81 -9.78 -18.73
C LEU A 219 13.75 -8.92 -19.59
N GLU A 220 14.42 -7.91 -19.01
CA GLU A 220 15.46 -7.13 -19.70
C GLU A 220 16.64 -8.00 -20.14
N GLU A 221 17.07 -8.97 -19.33
CA GLU A 221 18.11 -9.96 -19.71
C GLU A 221 17.68 -10.85 -20.89
N LYS A 222 16.37 -11.06 -21.06
CA LYS A 222 15.78 -11.73 -22.23
C LYS A 222 15.62 -10.81 -23.45
N GLY A 223 16.07 -9.55 -23.37
CA GLY A 223 16.03 -8.57 -24.45
C GLY A 223 14.73 -7.79 -24.56
N LEU A 224 13.86 -7.82 -23.57
CA LEU A 224 12.59 -7.10 -23.55
C LEU A 224 12.74 -5.71 -22.93
N SER A 225 11.98 -4.74 -23.40
CA SER A 225 11.92 -3.38 -22.88
C SER A 225 10.76 -3.23 -21.90
N VAL A 226 11.07 -3.23 -20.61
CA VAL A 226 10.09 -3.33 -19.52
C VAL A 226 9.86 -2.00 -18.83
N GLU A 227 8.60 -1.58 -18.71
CA GLU A 227 8.19 -0.44 -17.90
C GLU A 227 7.64 -0.92 -16.55
N VAL A 228 8.27 -0.49 -15.46
CA VAL A 228 7.79 -0.77 -14.10
C VAL A 228 7.28 0.51 -13.47
N ILE A 229 6.04 0.48 -12.98
CA ILE A 229 5.35 1.62 -12.38
C ILE A 229 4.84 1.23 -10.99
N ASN A 230 5.28 1.98 -10.00
CA ASN A 230 4.79 1.88 -8.63
C ASN A 230 3.50 2.70 -8.49
N ILE A 231 2.38 2.01 -8.27
CA ILE A 231 1.05 2.58 -7.99
C ILE A 231 0.88 2.68 -6.46
N HIS A 232 1.67 3.53 -5.82
CA HIS A 232 1.58 3.72 -4.38
C HIS A 232 0.30 4.42 -3.92
N THR A 233 -0.40 5.14 -4.79
CA THR A 233 -1.74 5.68 -4.53
C THR A 233 -2.74 4.99 -5.45
N ILE A 234 -3.57 4.13 -4.85
CA ILE A 234 -4.56 3.35 -5.61
C ILE A 234 -5.83 4.17 -5.84
N LYS A 235 -6.14 5.07 -4.90
CA LYS A 235 -7.26 6.01 -5.00
C LYS A 235 -6.88 7.35 -4.36
N PRO A 236 -6.91 8.48 -5.12
CA PRO A 236 -7.18 8.53 -6.56
C PRO A 236 -6.07 7.88 -7.39
N LEU A 237 -6.44 7.12 -8.40
CA LEU A 237 -5.48 6.50 -9.33
C LEU A 237 -4.94 7.54 -10.31
N ASP A 238 -3.65 7.51 -10.61
CA ASP A 238 -3.04 8.27 -11.71
C ASP A 238 -3.43 7.66 -13.06
N THR A 239 -4.63 8.01 -13.53
CA THR A 239 -5.20 7.47 -14.77
C THR A 239 -4.40 7.89 -16.00
N GLU A 240 -3.78 9.07 -15.96
CA GLU A 240 -2.95 9.58 -17.06
C GLU A 240 -1.70 8.72 -17.23
N ALA A 241 -0.99 8.41 -16.12
CA ALA A 241 0.18 7.55 -16.15
C ALA A 241 -0.17 6.12 -16.61
N VAL A 242 -1.27 5.54 -16.11
CA VAL A 242 -1.74 4.22 -16.56
C VAL A 242 -2.02 4.22 -18.06
N LEU A 243 -2.77 5.20 -18.57
CA LEU A 243 -3.11 5.28 -20.00
C LEU A 243 -1.89 5.52 -20.90
N ALA A 244 -0.97 6.40 -20.47
CA ALA A 244 0.26 6.65 -21.22
C ALA A 244 1.10 5.36 -21.35
N SER A 245 1.20 4.60 -20.27
CA SER A 245 1.91 3.33 -20.24
C SER A 245 1.28 2.28 -21.15
N ILE A 246 0.00 1.95 -20.97
CA ILE A 246 -0.65 0.88 -21.75
C ILE A 246 -0.81 1.20 -23.24
N LYS A 247 -0.93 2.47 -23.60
CA LYS A 247 -0.94 2.89 -25.02
C LYS A 247 0.40 2.64 -25.71
N LYS A 248 1.50 2.76 -24.95
CA LYS A 248 2.87 2.51 -25.43
C LYS A 248 3.16 1.02 -25.51
N THR A 249 2.92 0.28 -24.44
CA THR A 249 3.32 -1.11 -24.29
C THR A 249 2.30 -2.11 -24.84
N LYS A 250 1.01 -1.76 -24.91
CA LYS A 250 -0.13 -2.54 -25.42
C LYS A 250 -0.42 -3.86 -24.69
N CYS A 251 0.20 -4.11 -23.58
CA CYS A 251 -0.13 -5.19 -22.63
C CYS A 251 0.43 -4.87 -21.26
N ALA A 252 -0.12 -5.47 -20.22
CA ALA A 252 0.31 -5.20 -18.85
C ALA A 252 0.21 -6.40 -17.92
N VAL A 253 0.92 -6.31 -16.79
CA VAL A 253 0.73 -7.16 -15.60
C VAL A 253 0.43 -6.24 -14.42
N THR A 254 -0.53 -6.60 -13.59
CA THR A 254 -0.77 -5.96 -12.29
C THR A 254 -0.29 -6.87 -11.17
N VAL A 255 0.41 -6.31 -10.17
CA VAL A 255 1.09 -7.09 -9.14
C VAL A 255 0.79 -6.50 -7.77
N GLU A 256 0.07 -7.26 -6.94
CA GLU A 256 -0.34 -6.82 -5.61
C GLU A 256 -0.42 -7.98 -4.61
N GLU A 257 -0.11 -7.71 -3.36
CA GLU A 257 -0.27 -8.64 -2.25
C GLU A 257 -1.69 -8.52 -1.68
N HIS A 258 -2.66 -8.92 -2.50
CA HIS A 258 -4.09 -8.78 -2.28
C HIS A 258 -4.83 -9.81 -3.15
N ASN A 259 -6.12 -10.05 -2.89
CA ASN A 259 -6.95 -10.81 -3.82
C ASN A 259 -7.00 -10.10 -5.19
N ILE A 260 -6.95 -10.88 -6.27
CA ILE A 260 -7.09 -10.33 -7.64
C ILE A 260 -8.44 -9.62 -7.84
N ILE A 261 -9.44 -9.92 -7.01
CA ILE A 261 -10.77 -9.31 -7.03
C ILE A 261 -10.77 -8.04 -6.17
N GLY A 262 -11.12 -6.91 -6.76
CA GLY A 262 -11.35 -5.66 -6.03
C GLY A 262 -10.10 -4.83 -5.72
N GLY A 263 -8.88 -5.32 -5.99
CA GLY A 263 -7.63 -4.66 -5.66
C GLY A 263 -7.19 -3.54 -6.60
N MET A 264 -5.89 -3.29 -6.65
CA MET A 264 -5.24 -2.33 -7.54
C MET A 264 -5.37 -2.76 -9.01
N GLY A 265 -5.25 -4.07 -9.29
CA GLY A 265 -5.40 -4.63 -10.63
C GLY A 265 -6.74 -4.29 -11.26
N ASP A 266 -7.83 -4.39 -10.51
CA ASP A 266 -9.16 -3.98 -10.99
C ASP A 266 -9.23 -2.48 -11.30
N ALA A 267 -8.59 -1.63 -10.49
CA ALA A 267 -8.58 -0.19 -10.76
C ALA A 267 -7.86 0.13 -12.08
N VAL A 268 -6.71 -0.49 -12.32
CA VAL A 268 -5.95 -0.36 -13.59
C VAL A 268 -6.77 -0.88 -14.76
N THR A 269 -7.38 -2.06 -14.61
CA THR A 269 -8.19 -2.69 -15.67
C THR A 269 -9.42 -1.89 -16.00
N GLN A 270 -10.10 -1.27 -15.03
CA GLN A 270 -11.23 -0.37 -15.31
C GLN A 270 -10.81 0.84 -16.16
N VAL A 271 -9.64 1.40 -15.92
CA VAL A 271 -9.09 2.49 -16.76
C VAL A 271 -8.81 1.98 -18.17
N ALA A 272 -8.15 0.83 -18.31
CA ALA A 272 -7.86 0.21 -19.60
C ALA A 272 -9.14 -0.09 -20.38
N ALA A 273 -10.10 -0.80 -19.78
CA ALA A 273 -11.32 -1.22 -20.42
C ALA A 273 -12.17 -0.05 -20.97
N ARG A 274 -12.18 1.09 -20.26
CA ARG A 274 -12.95 2.28 -20.64
C ARG A 274 -12.28 3.13 -21.71
N ASN A 275 -10.94 3.06 -21.85
CA ASN A 275 -10.20 4.02 -22.67
C ASN A 275 -9.34 3.37 -23.76
N PHE A 276 -8.62 2.31 -23.42
CA PHE A 276 -7.70 1.62 -24.32
C PHE A 276 -7.54 0.16 -23.89
N PRO A 277 -8.44 -0.74 -24.29
CA PRO A 277 -8.39 -2.15 -23.91
C PRO A 277 -7.12 -2.85 -24.41
N VAL A 278 -6.44 -3.52 -23.49
CA VAL A 278 -5.23 -4.30 -23.75
C VAL A 278 -5.27 -5.60 -22.95
N PRO A 279 -4.52 -6.65 -23.33
CA PRO A 279 -4.32 -7.81 -22.49
C PRO A 279 -3.68 -7.42 -21.15
N ILE A 280 -4.29 -7.86 -20.04
CA ILE A 280 -3.78 -7.67 -18.69
C ILE A 280 -3.79 -9.01 -17.97
N GLU A 281 -2.66 -9.39 -17.39
CA GLU A 281 -2.55 -10.52 -16.46
C GLU A 281 -2.44 -10.00 -15.02
N TYR A 282 -2.95 -10.79 -14.08
CA TYR A 282 -3.00 -10.43 -12.66
C TYR A 282 -2.07 -11.33 -11.84
N ILE A 283 -1.29 -10.74 -10.98
CA ILE A 283 -0.54 -11.39 -9.91
C ILE A 283 -1.11 -10.91 -8.58
N GLY A 284 -1.73 -11.82 -7.86
CA GLY A 284 -2.37 -11.66 -6.56
C GLY A 284 -2.88 -13.01 -6.08
N THR A 285 -3.56 -13.06 -4.95
CA THR A 285 -4.19 -14.31 -4.48
C THR A 285 -5.46 -14.61 -5.28
N ASN A 286 -5.63 -15.87 -5.67
CA ASN A 286 -6.74 -16.31 -6.52
C ASN A 286 -7.95 -16.76 -5.69
N ASP A 287 -8.71 -15.79 -5.16
CA ASP A 287 -9.94 -16.01 -4.38
C ASP A 287 -9.76 -17.05 -3.28
N THR A 288 -8.74 -16.87 -2.45
CA THR A 288 -8.40 -17.78 -1.36
C THR A 288 -7.91 -17.02 -0.14
N PHE A 289 -8.16 -17.55 1.05
CA PHE A 289 -7.55 -17.08 2.27
C PHE A 289 -6.06 -17.47 2.34
N GLY A 290 -5.29 -16.75 3.15
CA GLY A 290 -3.92 -17.11 3.47
C GLY A 290 -3.84 -18.24 4.50
N GLU A 291 -2.63 -18.47 4.99
CA GLU A 291 -2.32 -19.47 6.02
C GLU A 291 -1.08 -19.06 6.81
N SER A 292 -0.79 -19.79 7.89
CA SER A 292 0.45 -19.60 8.66
C SER A 292 1.67 -20.07 7.88
N GLY A 293 2.73 -19.26 7.85
CA GLY A 293 3.97 -19.60 7.16
C GLY A 293 4.97 -18.44 7.20
N LYS A 294 6.17 -18.67 6.70
CA LYS A 294 7.14 -17.57 6.55
C LYS A 294 6.76 -16.69 5.35
N PRO A 295 6.95 -15.35 5.44
CA PRO A 295 6.53 -14.42 4.41
C PRO A 295 6.92 -14.82 2.98
N ASN A 296 8.20 -15.10 2.72
CA ASN A 296 8.66 -15.45 1.38
C ASN A 296 8.16 -16.83 0.90
N GLU A 297 7.98 -17.79 1.82
CA GLU A 297 7.41 -19.11 1.48
C GLU A 297 5.94 -18.98 1.06
N LEU A 298 5.18 -18.09 1.75
CA LEU A 298 3.80 -17.78 1.40
C LEU A 298 3.71 -17.07 0.04
N LEU A 299 4.54 -16.05 -0.21
CA LEU A 299 4.55 -15.40 -1.52
C LEU A 299 4.81 -16.40 -2.65
N ALA A 300 5.80 -17.28 -2.50
CA ALA A 300 6.10 -18.31 -3.50
C ALA A 300 4.94 -19.30 -3.67
N LYS A 301 4.35 -19.78 -2.56
CA LYS A 301 3.23 -20.73 -2.59
C LYS A 301 1.98 -20.18 -3.27
N TYR A 302 1.68 -18.90 -3.04
CA TYR A 302 0.49 -18.23 -3.60
C TYR A 302 0.73 -17.59 -4.98
N GLY A 303 1.90 -17.78 -5.58
CA GLY A 303 2.18 -17.28 -6.92
C GLY A 303 2.49 -15.78 -7.00
N LEU A 304 2.93 -15.19 -5.88
CA LEU A 304 3.28 -13.77 -5.77
C LEU A 304 4.79 -13.52 -5.82
N ASP A 305 5.57 -14.46 -6.32
CA ASP A 305 7.02 -14.31 -6.43
C ASP A 305 7.46 -13.99 -7.87
N THR A 306 8.69 -13.53 -8.01
CA THR A 306 9.32 -13.06 -9.26
C THR A 306 9.09 -13.98 -10.48
N PRO A 307 9.25 -15.32 -10.41
CA PRO A 307 9.02 -16.19 -11.57
C PRO A 307 7.61 -16.15 -12.14
N PHE A 308 6.60 -15.97 -11.26
CA PHE A 308 5.21 -15.90 -11.69
C PHE A 308 4.91 -14.59 -12.41
N ILE A 309 5.53 -13.48 -11.98
CA ILE A 309 5.42 -12.18 -12.67
C ILE A 309 6.04 -12.25 -14.07
N VAL A 310 7.21 -12.91 -14.22
CA VAL A 310 7.86 -13.14 -15.52
C VAL A 310 6.93 -13.94 -16.44
N ALA A 311 6.37 -15.06 -15.96
CA ALA A 311 5.46 -15.88 -16.75
C ALA A 311 4.18 -15.14 -17.15
N ALA A 312 3.62 -14.33 -16.24
CA ALA A 312 2.46 -13.48 -16.52
C ALA A 312 2.76 -12.41 -17.59
N ALA A 313 3.97 -11.82 -17.55
CA ALA A 313 4.41 -10.87 -18.57
C ALA A 313 4.52 -11.51 -19.95
N GLU A 314 5.16 -12.69 -20.04
CA GLU A 314 5.27 -13.45 -21.29
C GLU A 314 3.88 -13.84 -21.83
N LYS A 315 2.96 -14.24 -20.95
CA LYS A 315 1.58 -14.57 -21.31
C LYS A 315 0.82 -13.32 -21.80
N ALA A 316 0.93 -12.17 -21.13
CA ALA A 316 0.31 -10.94 -21.57
C ALA A 316 0.79 -10.52 -22.95
N MET A 317 2.10 -10.60 -23.21
CA MET A 317 2.70 -10.28 -24.50
C MET A 317 2.25 -11.23 -25.62
N SER A 318 2.04 -12.52 -25.37
CA SER A 318 1.56 -13.47 -26.36
C SER A 318 0.10 -13.21 -26.80
N ARG A 319 -0.61 -12.32 -26.11
CA ARG A 319 -2.00 -11.94 -26.38
C ARG A 319 -2.16 -10.55 -27.04
N LYS A 320 -1.06 -9.89 -27.37
CA LYS A 320 -1.05 -8.60 -28.07
C LYS A 320 -1.80 -8.61 -29.39
#